data_ea9d7734d2e07d25767bddbf5af82b6b
#
_entry.id   ea9d7734d2e07d25767bddbf5af82b6b
#
_cell.length_a   1.000
_cell.length_b   1.000
_cell.length_c   1.000
_cell.angle_alpha   90.00
_cell.angle_beta   90.00
_cell.angle_gamma   90.00
#
_symmetry.space_group_name_H-M   'P 1'
#
loop_
_entity.id
_entity.type
_entity.pdbx_description
1 polymer ?
#
loop_
_entity_poly.entity_id
_entity_poly.type
_entity_poly.pdbx_seq_one_letter_code
_entity_poly.pdbx_strand_id
1 'polypeptide(L)'
;MHVKIYTDGAARGNPDGPGGYGTVLEYIDTKGQLHTRELSGGYRRTTNNRMELMAVIKGLEALNRPCSVELYSDSKYVVDAFNQHWIDGWIKKGWKRGKNEPVKNVDLWKRLLKAKEQHQVTFIWVKGHDGHPQNERCDTLATTAADGTDLMTDEGIG
;
A
#
# COMPACT_ATOMS: atom_id res chain seq x y z
N MET A 1 17.09 -4.35 -10.95
CA MET A 1 16.60 -2.96 -11.00
C MET A 1 16.22 -2.50 -9.60
N HIS A 2 16.58 -1.30 -9.25
CA HIS A 2 16.23 -0.71 -7.95
C HIS A 2 15.12 0.32 -8.12
N VAL A 3 14.04 0.17 -7.35
CA VAL A 3 12.86 1.03 -7.45
C VAL A 3 12.52 1.58 -6.07
N LYS A 4 12.15 2.85 -6.02
CA LYS A 4 11.55 3.45 -4.82
C LYS A 4 10.06 3.56 -5.05
N ILE A 5 9.27 3.09 -4.08
CA ILE A 5 7.81 3.16 -4.14
C ILE A 5 7.33 3.94 -2.92
N TYR A 6 6.57 5.00 -3.17
CA TYR A 6 5.95 5.82 -2.13
C TYR A 6 4.45 5.55 -2.16
N THR A 7 3.83 5.42 -0.99
CA THR A 7 2.44 4.99 -0.90
C THR A 7 1.67 5.78 0.14
N ASP A 8 0.38 5.98 -0.09
CA ASP A 8 -0.53 6.55 0.89
C ASP A 8 -1.95 6.07 0.62
N GLY A 9 -2.74 5.99 1.67
CA GLY A 9 -4.15 5.65 1.60
C GLY A 9 -4.97 6.64 2.39
N ALA A 10 -6.18 6.92 1.94
CA ALA A 10 -7.09 7.84 2.60
C ALA A 10 -8.51 7.28 2.56
N ALA A 11 -9.27 7.49 3.64
CA ALA A 11 -10.68 7.14 3.66
C ALA A 11 -11.47 8.31 4.24
N ARG A 12 -12.65 8.54 3.66
CA ARG A 12 -13.58 9.57 4.08
C ARG A 12 -14.74 8.92 4.82
N GLY A 13 -15.07 9.47 5.96
CA GLY A 13 -16.12 8.92 6.78
C GLY A 13 -15.67 7.66 7.51
N ASN A 14 -16.45 7.27 8.49
CA ASN A 14 -16.15 6.13 9.34
C ASN A 14 -17.46 5.46 9.75
N PRO A 15 -17.54 4.13 9.67
CA PRO A 15 -16.44 3.20 9.42
C PRO A 15 -16.12 2.96 7.95
N ASP A 16 -17.09 3.06 7.02
CA ASP A 16 -16.97 2.55 5.65
C ASP A 16 -17.39 3.59 4.61
N GLY A 17 -16.73 4.73 4.59
CA GLY A 17 -16.95 5.74 3.57
C GLY A 17 -16.11 5.50 2.33
N PRO A 18 -16.14 6.42 1.36
CA PRO A 18 -15.27 6.35 0.20
C PRO A 18 -13.80 6.53 0.59
N GLY A 19 -12.92 5.94 -0.18
CA GLY A 19 -11.50 6.07 0.03
C GLY A 19 -10.71 5.95 -1.25
N GLY A 20 -9.40 6.18 -1.16
CA GLY A 20 -8.54 6.09 -2.31
C GLY A 20 -7.11 5.78 -1.91
N TYR A 21 -6.31 5.33 -2.89
CA TYR A 21 -4.88 5.14 -2.72
C TYR A 21 -4.10 6.00 -3.69
N GLY A 22 -2.88 6.33 -3.31
CA GLY A 22 -1.92 7.00 -4.16
C GLY A 22 -0.56 6.33 -4.06
N THR A 23 0.08 6.11 -5.19
CA THR A 23 1.36 5.42 -5.28
C THR A 23 2.24 6.11 -6.31
N VAL A 24 3.49 6.38 -5.94
CA VAL A 24 4.50 6.95 -6.84
C VAL A 24 5.66 5.99 -6.92
N LEU A 25 6.01 5.58 -8.14
CA LEU A 25 7.17 4.73 -8.39
C LEU A 25 8.27 5.58 -9.05
N GLU A 26 9.50 5.42 -8.57
CA GLU A 26 10.67 6.11 -9.13
C GLU A 26 11.80 5.13 -9.36
N TYR A 27 12.46 5.22 -10.51
CA TYR A 27 13.71 4.50 -10.73
C TYR A 27 14.63 5.31 -11.63
N ILE A 28 15.92 5.09 -11.48
CA ILE A 28 16.94 5.72 -12.29
C ILE A 28 17.47 4.66 -13.24
N ASP A 29 17.42 4.94 -14.57
CA ASP A 29 17.87 3.99 -15.57
C ASP A 29 19.41 3.96 -15.68
N THR A 30 19.94 3.11 -16.56
CA THR A 30 21.38 2.94 -16.74
C THR A 30 22.06 4.19 -17.28
N LYS A 31 21.30 5.13 -17.85
CA LYS A 31 21.80 6.41 -18.37
C LYS A 31 21.70 7.53 -17.33
N GLY A 32 21.25 7.23 -16.12
CA GLY A 32 21.08 8.20 -15.05
C GLY A 32 19.81 9.03 -15.15
N GLN A 33 18.85 8.64 -16.00
CA GLN A 33 17.59 9.34 -16.14
C GLN A 33 16.56 8.84 -15.11
N LEU A 34 15.89 9.80 -14.46
CA LEU A 34 14.81 9.48 -13.51
C LEU A 34 13.51 9.19 -14.27
N HIS A 35 12.90 8.08 -13.95
CA HIS A 35 11.56 7.71 -14.43
C HIS A 35 10.60 7.69 -13.26
N THR A 36 9.43 8.31 -13.44
CA THR A 36 8.40 8.40 -12.41
C THR A 36 7.07 7.93 -12.99
N ARG A 37 6.34 7.14 -12.20
CA ARG A 37 4.99 6.70 -12.55
C ARG A 37 4.08 6.90 -11.36
N GLU A 38 2.89 7.45 -11.60
CA GLU A 38 1.88 7.66 -10.56
C GLU A 38 0.70 6.74 -10.78
N LEU A 39 0.20 6.14 -9.70
CA LEU A 39 -0.98 5.29 -9.71
C LEU A 39 -1.94 5.81 -8.65
N SER A 40 -3.23 5.74 -8.94
CA SER A 40 -4.27 6.10 -7.97
C SER A 40 -5.56 5.38 -8.30
N GLY A 41 -6.45 5.27 -7.31
CA GLY A 41 -7.77 4.71 -7.51
C GLY A 41 -8.64 4.99 -6.31
N GLY A 42 -9.94 5.17 -6.55
CA GLY A 42 -10.93 5.42 -5.52
C GLY A 42 -11.94 4.31 -5.42
N TYR A 43 -12.48 4.13 -4.22
CA TYR A 43 -13.45 3.08 -3.90
C TYR A 43 -14.63 3.70 -3.17
N ARG A 44 -15.84 3.18 -3.44
CA ARG A 44 -17.10 3.74 -2.89
C ARG A 44 -17.21 3.52 -1.40
N ARG A 45 -16.74 2.37 -0.92
CA ARG A 45 -16.82 1.96 0.48
C ARG A 45 -15.56 1.15 0.82
N THR A 46 -14.77 1.65 1.74
CA THR A 46 -13.52 1.01 2.13
C THR A 46 -13.05 1.53 3.50
N THR A 47 -11.85 1.18 3.92
CA THR A 47 -11.25 1.69 5.15
C THR A 47 -9.87 2.26 4.87
N ASN A 48 -9.37 3.07 5.79
CA ASN A 48 -8.03 3.64 5.68
C ASN A 48 -6.96 2.55 5.56
N ASN A 49 -7.03 1.52 6.41
CA ASN A 49 -6.04 0.44 6.37
C ASN A 49 -6.07 -0.33 5.05
N ARG A 50 -7.27 -0.56 4.50
CA ARG A 50 -7.37 -1.24 3.21
C ARG A 50 -6.73 -0.41 2.09
N MET A 51 -6.91 0.92 2.12
CA MET A 51 -6.30 1.80 1.11
C MET A 51 -4.79 1.90 1.26
N GLU A 52 -4.27 1.87 2.49
CA GLU A 52 -2.83 1.79 2.72
C GLU A 52 -2.25 0.51 2.13
N LEU A 53 -2.91 -0.62 2.33
CA LEU A 53 -2.50 -1.90 1.74
C LEU A 53 -2.60 -1.86 0.21
N MET A 54 -3.70 -1.29 -0.31
CA MET A 54 -3.92 -1.23 -1.76
C MET A 54 -2.85 -0.39 -2.46
N ALA A 55 -2.40 0.70 -1.84
CA ALA A 55 -1.33 1.52 -2.38
C ALA A 55 -0.05 0.72 -2.59
N VAL A 56 0.30 -0.12 -1.61
CA VAL A 56 1.48 -0.99 -1.69
C VAL A 56 1.30 -2.06 -2.78
N ILE A 57 0.14 -2.71 -2.77
CA ILE A 57 -0.18 -3.78 -3.72
C ILE A 57 -0.07 -3.29 -5.16
N LYS A 58 -0.70 -2.16 -5.45
CA LYS A 58 -0.71 -1.60 -6.81
C LYS A 58 0.68 -1.20 -7.26
N GLY A 59 1.50 -0.68 -6.36
CA GLY A 59 2.89 -0.35 -6.66
C GLY A 59 3.70 -1.59 -7.03
N LEU A 60 3.61 -2.64 -6.22
CA LEU A 60 4.34 -3.88 -6.48
C LEU A 60 3.83 -4.59 -7.73
N GLU A 61 2.51 -4.61 -7.95
CA GLU A 61 1.92 -5.24 -9.12
C GLU A 61 2.26 -4.53 -10.43
N ALA A 62 2.65 -3.26 -10.36
CA ALA A 62 3.05 -2.50 -11.54
C ALA A 62 4.45 -2.90 -12.05
N LEU A 63 5.23 -3.61 -11.24
CA LEU A 63 6.57 -4.05 -11.62
C LEU A 63 6.48 -5.31 -12.48
N ASN A 64 7.12 -5.27 -13.64
CA ASN A 64 7.04 -6.37 -14.62
C ASN A 64 8.26 -7.29 -14.61
N ARG A 65 9.18 -7.10 -13.66
CA ARG A 65 10.37 -7.93 -13.48
C ARG A 65 10.80 -7.90 -12.02
N PRO A 66 11.61 -8.88 -11.56
CA PRO A 66 12.12 -8.84 -10.20
C PRO A 66 12.93 -7.58 -9.93
N CYS A 67 12.66 -6.91 -8.81
CA CYS A 67 13.29 -5.65 -8.43
C CYS A 67 13.72 -5.68 -6.96
N SER A 68 14.70 -4.85 -6.65
CA SER A 68 15.01 -4.44 -5.28
C SER A 68 14.19 -3.18 -5.03
N VAL A 69 13.37 -3.18 -4.00
CA VAL A 69 12.38 -2.12 -3.73
C VAL A 69 12.58 -1.51 -2.35
N GLU A 70 12.67 -0.18 -2.30
CA GLU A 70 12.50 0.57 -1.07
C GLU A 70 11.07 1.08 -1.06
N LEU A 71 10.27 0.62 -0.11
CA LEU A 71 8.85 0.99 -0.04
C LEU A 71 8.59 1.87 1.17
N TYR A 72 8.15 3.09 0.90
CA TYR A 72 7.91 4.12 1.90
C TYR A 72 6.43 4.24 2.19
N SER A 73 6.07 4.19 3.47
CA SER A 73 4.68 4.35 3.93
C SER A 73 4.66 5.06 5.27
N ASP A 74 3.65 5.88 5.51
CA ASP A 74 3.41 6.48 6.82
C ASP A 74 2.51 5.59 7.70
N SER A 75 2.07 4.46 7.19
CA SER A 75 1.24 3.51 7.92
C SER A 75 2.08 2.53 8.71
N LYS A 76 2.07 2.68 10.03
CA LYS A 76 2.71 1.69 10.92
C LYS A 76 2.03 0.34 10.83
N TYR A 77 0.72 0.33 10.58
CA TYR A 77 -0.03 -0.90 10.37
C TYR A 77 0.61 -1.77 9.27
N VAL A 78 1.00 -1.16 8.16
CA VAL A 78 1.63 -1.87 7.05
C VAL A 78 3.11 -2.18 7.34
N VAL A 79 3.87 -1.16 7.72
CA VAL A 79 5.32 -1.28 7.89
C VAL A 79 5.68 -2.24 9.02
N ASP A 80 5.01 -2.12 10.17
CA ASP A 80 5.32 -2.96 11.32
C ASP A 80 4.90 -4.41 11.11
N ALA A 81 3.88 -4.67 10.30
CA ALA A 81 3.48 -6.04 9.99
C ALA A 81 4.63 -6.84 9.38
N PHE A 82 5.49 -6.18 8.59
CA PHE A 82 6.69 -6.79 8.04
C PHE A 82 7.90 -6.66 8.97
N ASN A 83 8.16 -5.46 9.46
CA ASN A 83 9.37 -5.20 10.24
C ASN A 83 9.33 -5.82 11.64
N GLN A 84 8.14 -5.99 12.22
CA GLN A 84 7.95 -6.67 13.51
C GLN A 84 7.57 -8.15 13.34
N HIS A 85 7.56 -8.64 12.10
CA HIS A 85 7.27 -10.05 11.79
C HIS A 85 5.86 -10.52 12.22
N TRP A 86 4.88 -9.62 12.27
CA TRP A 86 3.50 -9.99 12.62
C TRP A 86 2.93 -10.99 11.61
N ILE A 87 3.26 -10.79 10.33
CA ILE A 87 2.74 -11.64 9.24
C ILE A 87 3.21 -13.09 9.41
N ASP A 88 4.46 -13.28 9.82
CA ASP A 88 4.99 -14.63 10.05
C ASP A 88 4.18 -15.36 11.13
N GLY A 89 3.81 -14.64 12.19
CA GLY A 89 2.96 -15.19 13.25
C GLY A 89 1.56 -15.49 12.76
N TRP A 90 0.98 -14.62 11.96
CA TRP A 90 -0.36 -14.84 11.40
C TRP A 90 -0.41 -16.05 10.48
N ILE A 91 0.59 -16.21 9.63
CA ILE A 91 0.68 -17.37 8.74
C ILE A 91 0.76 -18.67 9.55
N LYS A 92 1.58 -18.70 10.60
CA LYS A 92 1.74 -19.88 11.46
C LYS A 92 0.44 -20.25 12.17
N LYS A 93 -0.40 -19.27 12.49
CA LYS A 93 -1.67 -19.47 13.19
C LYS A 93 -2.87 -19.61 12.26
N GLY A 94 -2.63 -19.74 10.94
CA GLY A 94 -3.72 -19.86 9.97
C GLY A 94 -4.51 -18.56 9.79
N TRP A 95 -3.82 -17.41 9.85
CA TRP A 95 -4.40 -16.07 9.72
C TRP A 95 -5.37 -15.72 10.86
N LYS A 96 -4.98 -16.08 12.07
CA LYS A 96 -5.72 -15.74 13.29
C LYS A 96 -4.85 -14.94 14.24
N ARG A 97 -5.47 -13.97 14.93
CA ARG A 97 -4.85 -13.21 16.02
C ARG A 97 -5.35 -13.80 17.34
N GLY A 98 -4.55 -14.55 18.04
CA GLY A 98 -4.99 -15.18 19.27
C GLY A 98 -6.01 -16.28 19.04
N LYS A 99 -6.90 -16.52 20.01
CA LYS A 99 -7.85 -17.65 19.98
C LYS A 99 -9.02 -17.35 19.02
N ASN A 100 -9.03 -18.00 17.86
CA ASN A 100 -10.14 -17.97 16.89
C ASN A 100 -10.56 -16.60 16.37
N GLU A 101 -9.74 -15.55 16.59
CA GLU A 101 -10.02 -14.23 16.05
C GLU A 101 -9.31 -14.07 14.71
N PRO A 102 -10.05 -13.87 13.59
CA PRO A 102 -9.40 -13.73 12.28
C PRO A 102 -8.61 -12.43 12.19
N VAL A 103 -7.51 -12.48 11.44
CA VAL A 103 -6.77 -11.29 11.07
C VAL A 103 -7.63 -10.47 10.11
N LYS A 104 -7.69 -9.15 10.33
CA LYS A 104 -8.43 -8.27 9.42
C LYS A 104 -7.69 -8.12 8.09
N ASN A 105 -8.46 -7.91 7.01
CA ASN A 105 -7.92 -7.61 5.68
C ASN A 105 -7.05 -8.74 5.11
N VAL A 106 -7.35 -9.98 5.47
CA VAL A 106 -6.57 -11.16 5.03
C VAL A 106 -6.45 -11.23 3.51
N ASP A 107 -7.53 -10.90 2.79
CA ASP A 107 -7.54 -10.89 1.33
C ASP A 107 -6.44 -9.98 0.77
N LEU A 108 -6.30 -8.78 1.31
CA LEU A 108 -5.28 -7.84 0.86
C LEU A 108 -3.88 -8.24 1.33
N TRP A 109 -3.74 -8.76 2.55
CA TRP A 109 -2.45 -9.26 3.02
C TRP A 109 -1.92 -10.37 2.14
N LYS A 110 -2.77 -11.32 1.77
CA LYS A 110 -2.39 -12.42 0.87
C LYS A 110 -2.02 -11.92 -0.51
N ARG A 111 -2.78 -10.97 -1.04
CA ARG A 111 -2.47 -10.34 -2.33
C ARG A 111 -1.15 -9.60 -2.30
N LEU A 112 -0.87 -8.89 -1.21
CA LEU A 112 0.39 -8.18 -1.03
C LEU A 112 1.58 -9.15 -0.98
N LEU A 113 1.46 -10.25 -0.24
CA LEU A 113 2.50 -11.27 -0.17
C LEU A 113 2.80 -11.85 -1.54
N LYS A 114 1.76 -12.10 -2.33
CA LYS A 114 1.94 -12.60 -3.69
C LYS A 114 2.63 -11.55 -4.58
N ALA A 115 2.23 -10.30 -4.46
CA ALA A 115 2.80 -9.22 -5.27
C ALA A 115 4.29 -9.00 -4.97
N LYS A 116 4.72 -9.20 -3.71
CA LYS A 116 6.11 -8.99 -3.33
C LYS A 116 7.00 -10.22 -3.51
N GLU A 117 6.42 -11.37 -3.83
CA GLU A 117 7.09 -12.68 -3.83
C GLU A 117 8.38 -12.71 -4.65
N GLN A 118 8.39 -12.07 -5.82
CA GLN A 118 9.56 -12.06 -6.71
C GLN A 118 10.50 -10.89 -6.49
N HIS A 119 10.21 -10.01 -5.52
CA HIS A 119 11.00 -8.81 -5.25
C HIS A 119 11.67 -8.87 -3.90
N GLN A 120 12.76 -8.10 -3.75
CA GLN A 120 13.36 -7.84 -2.44
C GLN A 120 12.83 -6.50 -1.97
N VAL A 121 11.90 -6.52 -1.00
CA VAL A 121 11.21 -5.31 -0.54
C VAL A 121 11.67 -4.96 0.88
N THR A 122 12.15 -3.72 1.04
CA THR A 122 12.46 -3.15 2.35
C THR A 122 11.36 -2.13 2.66
N PHE A 123 10.64 -2.35 3.77
CA PHE A 123 9.58 -1.43 4.20
C PHE A 123 10.18 -0.36 5.11
N ILE A 124 9.96 0.91 4.76
CA ILE A 124 10.52 2.06 5.47
C ILE A 124 9.38 2.94 5.93
N TRP A 125 9.28 3.13 7.26
CA TRP A 125 8.28 4.04 7.80
C TRP A 125 8.75 5.48 7.64
N VAL A 126 7.83 6.34 7.20
CA VAL A 126 8.05 7.79 7.13
C VAL A 126 6.95 8.48 7.93
N LYS A 127 7.29 9.57 8.58
CA LYS A 127 6.32 10.35 9.33
C LYS A 127 5.38 11.07 8.36
N GLY A 128 4.07 10.89 8.53
CA GLY A 128 3.08 11.55 7.69
C GLY A 128 3.14 13.06 7.83
N HIS A 129 2.94 13.77 6.72
CA HIS A 129 2.89 15.24 6.65
C HIS A 129 4.17 15.91 7.17
N ASP A 130 5.33 15.29 6.94
CA ASP A 130 6.63 15.81 7.41
C ASP A 130 7.43 16.46 6.27
N GLY A 131 6.75 17.07 5.31
CA GLY A 131 7.38 17.80 4.22
C GLY A 131 8.07 16.94 3.17
N HIS A 132 7.73 15.65 3.11
CA HIS A 132 8.31 14.72 2.15
C HIS A 132 7.55 14.82 0.82
N PRO A 133 8.15 15.35 -0.27
CA PRO A 133 7.39 15.67 -1.49
C PRO A 133 6.64 14.48 -2.10
N GLN A 134 7.29 13.31 -2.18
CA GLN A 134 6.66 12.14 -2.78
C GLN A 134 5.51 11.63 -1.91
N ASN A 135 5.64 11.69 -0.60
CA ASN A 135 4.55 11.28 0.31
C ASN A 135 3.38 12.25 0.23
N GLU A 136 3.65 13.55 0.12
CA GLU A 136 2.60 14.54 -0.06
C GLU A 136 1.89 14.35 -1.40
N ARG A 137 2.64 13.97 -2.44
CA ARG A 137 2.03 13.66 -3.75
C ARG A 137 1.11 12.45 -3.63
N CYS A 138 1.53 11.39 -2.91
CA CYS A 138 0.70 10.22 -2.68
C CYS A 138 -0.58 10.56 -1.92
N ASP A 139 -0.49 11.44 -0.92
CA ASP A 139 -1.65 11.92 -0.18
C ASP A 139 -2.64 12.64 -1.11
N THR A 140 -2.14 13.52 -1.95
CA THR A 140 -2.96 14.24 -2.93
C THR A 140 -3.65 13.27 -3.90
N LEU A 141 -2.91 12.29 -4.41
CA LEU A 141 -3.47 11.27 -5.30
C LEU A 141 -4.57 10.46 -4.59
N ALA A 142 -4.32 10.06 -3.35
CA ALA A 142 -5.26 9.27 -2.57
C ALA A 142 -6.54 10.04 -2.26
N THR A 143 -6.42 11.28 -1.78
CA THR A 143 -7.59 12.09 -1.41
C THR A 143 -8.38 12.51 -2.64
N THR A 144 -7.71 12.86 -3.72
CA THR A 144 -8.38 13.21 -4.98
C THR A 144 -9.18 12.02 -5.51
N ALA A 145 -8.60 10.82 -5.46
CA ALA A 145 -9.29 9.61 -5.90
C ALA A 145 -10.51 9.31 -5.01
N ALA A 146 -10.36 9.45 -3.69
CA ALA A 146 -11.45 9.22 -2.74
C ALA A 146 -12.62 10.16 -2.97
N ASP A 147 -12.34 11.41 -3.32
CA ASP A 147 -13.35 12.46 -3.50
C ASP A 147 -13.93 12.49 -4.93
N GLY A 148 -13.44 11.63 -5.81
CA GLY A 148 -13.88 11.58 -7.20
C GLY A 148 -15.22 10.88 -7.38
N THR A 149 -15.65 10.82 -8.65
CA THR A 149 -16.91 10.17 -9.03
C THR A 149 -16.71 8.80 -9.67
N ASP A 150 -15.50 8.50 -10.11
CA ASP A 150 -15.15 7.23 -10.75
C ASP A 150 -14.66 6.24 -9.70
N LEU A 151 -15.59 5.81 -8.84
CA LEU A 151 -15.26 4.94 -7.71
C LEU A 151 -15.53 3.48 -8.02
N MET A 152 -14.57 2.64 -7.63
CA MET A 152 -14.64 1.19 -7.76
C MET A 152 -15.29 0.56 -6.54
N THR A 153 -15.53 -0.73 -6.61
CA THR A 153 -16.02 -1.53 -5.48
C THR A 153 -14.83 -2.24 -4.82
N ASP A 154 -14.72 -2.07 -3.50
CA ASP A 154 -13.76 -2.84 -2.70
C ASP A 154 -14.44 -4.15 -2.30
N GLU A 155 -14.18 -5.20 -3.06
CA GLU A 155 -14.92 -6.46 -2.95
C GLU A 155 -14.67 -7.20 -1.65
N GLY A 156 -13.52 -6.99 -1.03
CA GLY A 156 -13.17 -7.68 0.20
C GLY A 156 -13.56 -6.96 1.48
N ILE A 157 -14.27 -5.84 1.37
CA ILE A 157 -14.59 -5.01 2.55
C ILE A 157 -15.55 -5.73 3.53
N GLY A 158 -16.30 -6.69 3.04
CA GLY A 158 -17.20 -7.48 3.88
C GLY A 158 -18.45 -6.77 4.30
#